data_ef609921d1721df66f7d00603ced94d9
#
_entry.id   ef609921d1721df66f7d00603ced94d9
#
_cell.length_a   1.000
_cell.length_b   1.000
_cell.length_c   1.000
_cell.angle_alpha   90.00
_cell.angle_beta   90.00
_cell.angle_gamma   90.00
#
_symmetry.space_group_name_H-M   'P 1'
#
loop_
_entity.id
_entity.type
_entity.pdbx_description
1 polymer ?
#
loop_
_entity_poly.entity_id
_entity_poly.type
_entity_poly.pdbx_seq_one_letter_code
_entity_poly.pdbx_strand_id
1 'polypeptide(L)'
;SLCTLEFEDHRPLYDWVVAKCPEVRDDAWVLGCLCKAGEAYRADPATPTPIDGEPPLKPPRQIEFSRLNVAHTVMSKRKLAKLVDDRLVNGWDDPRLPTLSGVRRRGVPPEAVKLFVQRTGVSKADNNIDMQVLEDATREILDPVVPRAFAVLRPLKVTLTDWPAGEVETFEVPTHPKRPELGTRQLPFDGSLYI
;
A
#
# COMPACT_ATOMS: atom_id res chain seq x y z
N SER A 1 6.83 3.08 21.36
CA SER A 1 6.08 1.90 20.91
C SER A 1 4.79 2.32 20.22
N LEU A 2 4.45 1.68 19.11
CA LEU A 2 3.22 1.92 18.36
C LEU A 2 2.31 0.71 18.53
N CYS A 3 1.03 0.93 18.84
CA CYS A 3 0.04 -0.13 18.98
C CYS A 3 -1.34 0.37 18.57
N THR A 4 -2.27 -0.57 18.37
CA THR A 4 -3.67 -0.21 18.11
C THR A 4 -4.38 0.21 19.40
N LEU A 5 -5.48 0.93 19.24
CA LEU A 5 -6.21 1.59 20.32
C LEU A 5 -6.70 0.62 21.40
N GLU A 6 -6.90 -0.65 21.06
CA GLU A 6 -7.26 -1.72 21.99
C GLU A 6 -6.26 -1.95 23.13
N PHE A 7 -5.02 -1.44 23.00
CA PHE A 7 -3.98 -1.53 24.01
C PHE A 7 -3.85 -0.25 24.88
N GLU A 8 -4.77 0.70 24.76
CA GLU A 8 -4.73 1.95 25.54
C GLU A 8 -4.78 1.68 27.05
N ASP A 9 -5.59 0.71 27.47
CA ASP A 9 -5.71 0.29 28.88
C ASP A 9 -4.41 -0.31 29.44
N HIS A 10 -3.49 -0.74 28.59
CA HIS A 10 -2.19 -1.31 28.97
C HIS A 10 -1.11 -0.22 29.20
N ARG A 11 -1.40 1.05 28.92
CA ARG A 11 -0.43 2.14 29.07
C ARG A 11 0.15 2.24 30.50
N PRO A 12 -0.63 2.09 31.59
CA PRO A 12 -0.08 2.12 32.95
C PRO A 12 0.96 1.01 33.20
N LEU A 13 0.73 -0.18 32.62
CA LEU A 13 1.68 -1.29 32.70
C LEU A 13 2.95 -0.97 31.90
N TYR A 14 2.81 -0.41 30.71
CA TYR A 14 3.94 0.02 29.88
C TYR A 14 4.81 1.06 30.60
N ASP A 15 4.18 2.09 31.17
CA ASP A 15 4.85 3.16 31.91
C ASP A 15 5.56 2.61 33.19
N TRP A 16 4.92 1.64 33.85
CA TRP A 16 5.53 0.95 35.00
C TRP A 16 6.79 0.16 34.60
N VAL A 17 6.72 -0.59 33.47
CA VAL A 17 7.87 -1.33 32.93
C VAL A 17 9.01 -0.37 32.59
N VAL A 18 8.73 0.72 31.86
CA VAL A 18 9.74 1.73 31.51
C VAL A 18 10.37 2.36 32.77
N ALA A 19 9.57 2.56 33.84
CA ALA A 19 10.08 3.12 35.09
C ALA A 19 10.96 2.13 35.88
N LYS A 20 10.66 0.83 35.82
CA LYS A 20 11.36 -0.23 36.56
C LYS A 20 12.58 -0.79 35.86
N CYS A 21 12.65 -0.68 34.57
CA CYS A 21 13.76 -1.18 33.74
C CYS A 21 14.61 0.02 33.29
N PRO A 22 15.64 0.43 34.02
CA PRO A 22 16.48 1.55 33.63
C PRO A 22 17.18 1.36 32.28
N GLU A 23 17.45 0.12 31.92
CA GLU A 23 17.99 -0.27 30.60
C GLU A 23 17.07 0.10 29.45
N VAL A 24 15.76 0.21 29.69
CA VAL A 24 14.76 0.63 28.70
C VAL A 24 14.83 2.15 28.42
N ARG A 25 15.56 2.87 29.25
CA ARG A 25 15.74 4.33 29.10
C ARG A 25 16.89 4.68 28.17
N ASP A 26 17.79 3.71 27.89
CA ASP A 26 18.89 3.91 26.97
C ASP A 26 18.46 3.64 25.53
N ASP A 27 18.79 4.54 24.63
CA ASP A 27 18.51 4.39 23.20
C ASP A 27 19.10 3.13 22.61
N ALA A 28 20.28 2.73 23.10
CA ALA A 28 20.94 1.50 22.71
C ALA A 28 20.05 0.26 22.93
N TRP A 29 19.27 0.24 24.01
CA TRP A 29 18.32 -0.82 24.27
C TRP A 29 17.13 -0.79 23.29
N VAL A 30 16.56 0.40 23.05
CA VAL A 30 15.42 0.57 22.14
C VAL A 30 15.81 0.16 20.71
N LEU A 31 16.97 0.60 20.24
CA LEU A 31 17.52 0.21 18.93
C LEU A 31 17.87 -1.27 18.89
N GLY A 32 18.44 -1.83 19.95
CA GLY A 32 18.74 -3.24 20.04
C GLY A 32 17.51 -4.13 19.98
N CYS A 33 16.41 -3.77 20.63
CA CYS A 33 15.14 -4.48 20.53
C CYS A 33 14.51 -4.38 19.14
N LEU A 34 14.55 -3.23 18.50
CA LEU A 34 14.01 -3.03 17.15
C LEU A 34 14.80 -3.79 16.09
N CYS A 35 16.12 -3.91 16.26
CA CYS A 35 16.99 -4.50 15.26
C CYS A 35 17.30 -6.00 15.48
N LYS A 36 16.84 -6.63 16.58
CA LYS A 36 17.30 -7.97 17.02
C LYS A 36 18.83 -8.12 17.11
N ALA A 37 19.54 -7.00 17.13
CA ALA A 37 20.98 -6.89 17.09
C ALA A 37 21.54 -6.32 18.40
N GLY A 38 20.83 -6.45 19.53
CA GLY A 38 21.17 -5.83 20.79
C GLY A 38 22.59 -6.09 21.27
N GLU A 39 23.13 -7.28 21.08
CA GLU A 39 24.51 -7.61 21.41
C GLU A 39 25.51 -7.02 20.41
N ALA A 40 25.22 -7.08 19.10
CA ALA A 40 26.06 -6.50 18.06
C ALA A 40 26.07 -4.96 18.13
N TYR A 41 24.93 -4.36 18.44
CA TYR A 41 24.82 -2.90 18.60
C TYR A 41 25.59 -2.38 19.81
N ARG A 42 25.54 -3.10 20.95
CA ARG A 42 26.32 -2.74 22.17
C ARG A 42 27.83 -2.91 21.98
N ALA A 43 28.24 -3.76 21.06
CA ALA A 43 29.64 -4.04 20.77
C ALA A 43 30.22 -3.14 19.65
N ASP A 44 29.38 -2.35 18.97
CA ASP A 44 29.82 -1.46 17.89
C ASP A 44 30.42 -0.18 18.47
N PRO A 45 31.76 0.03 18.36
CA PRO A 45 32.41 1.25 18.82
C PRO A 45 32.02 2.49 18.00
N ALA A 46 31.29 2.34 16.88
CA ALA A 46 30.75 3.43 16.08
C ALA A 46 29.37 3.92 16.55
N THR A 47 28.80 3.31 17.61
CA THR A 47 27.56 3.80 18.21
C THR A 47 27.79 5.21 18.72
N PRO A 48 27.06 6.23 18.23
CA PRO A 48 27.26 7.59 18.70
C PRO A 48 26.95 7.67 20.19
N THR A 49 27.98 7.95 21.01
CA THR A 49 27.78 8.40 22.37
C THR A 49 26.99 9.71 22.32
N PRO A 50 26.09 9.97 23.29
CA PRO A 50 25.43 11.27 23.38
C PRO A 50 26.48 12.37 23.29
N ILE A 51 26.32 13.28 22.36
CA ILE A 51 27.23 14.42 22.22
C ILE A 51 27.01 15.28 23.45
N ASP A 52 28.07 15.62 24.16
CA ASP A 52 28.00 16.49 25.32
C ASP A 52 27.26 17.79 24.95
N GLY A 53 26.11 18.00 25.61
CA GLY A 53 25.23 19.16 25.36
C GLY A 53 23.90 18.84 24.68
N GLU A 54 23.65 17.62 24.19
CA GLU A 54 22.30 17.23 23.75
C GLU A 54 21.39 16.96 24.95
N PRO A 55 20.11 17.40 24.89
CA PRO A 55 19.16 17.09 25.95
C PRO A 55 18.97 15.57 26.04
N PRO A 56 18.83 15.01 27.26
CA PRO A 56 18.63 13.59 27.45
C PRO A 56 17.43 13.13 26.65
N LEU A 57 17.62 12.06 25.89
CA LEU A 57 16.57 11.50 25.04
C LEU A 57 15.34 11.16 25.87
N LYS A 58 14.18 11.57 25.37
CA LYS A 58 12.93 11.35 26.10
C LYS A 58 12.66 9.85 26.22
N PRO A 59 12.21 9.36 27.38
CA PRO A 59 11.88 7.95 27.54
C PRO A 59 10.86 7.52 26.49
N PRO A 60 10.92 6.26 26.03
CA PRO A 60 9.98 5.74 25.06
C PRO A 60 8.55 5.82 25.62
N ARG A 61 7.60 6.14 24.74
CA ARG A 61 6.18 6.24 25.09
C ARG A 61 5.37 5.27 24.27
N GLN A 62 4.29 4.76 24.84
CA GLN A 62 3.27 4.04 24.10
C GLN A 62 2.41 5.07 23.35
N ILE A 63 2.22 4.83 22.05
CA ILE A 63 1.38 5.67 21.17
C ILE A 63 0.37 4.75 20.51
N GLU A 64 -0.90 4.99 20.76
CA GLU A 64 -2.01 4.26 20.19
C GLU A 64 -2.58 5.00 18.99
N PHE A 65 -3.07 4.23 18.04
CA PHE A 65 -3.77 4.73 16.86
C PHE A 65 -4.95 3.82 16.49
N SER A 66 -5.93 4.37 15.80
CA SER A 66 -7.06 3.60 15.31
C SER A 66 -6.64 2.64 14.21
N ARG A 67 -7.34 1.51 14.14
CA ARG A 67 -7.15 0.56 13.05
C ARG A 67 -7.71 1.16 11.75
N LEU A 68 -6.99 0.93 10.66
CA LEU A 68 -7.47 1.24 9.32
C LEU A 68 -8.67 0.34 8.98
N ASN A 69 -9.83 0.93 8.75
CA ASN A 69 -10.99 0.26 8.22
C ASN A 69 -11.27 0.78 6.81
N VAL A 70 -11.48 -0.16 5.88
CA VAL A 70 -11.80 0.16 4.49
C VAL A 70 -13.23 -0.27 4.22
N ALA A 71 -14.03 0.65 3.65
CA ALA A 71 -15.43 0.41 3.35
C ALA A 71 -15.59 -0.81 2.43
N HIS A 72 -16.63 -1.59 2.69
CA HIS A 72 -16.98 -2.81 1.93
C HIS A 72 -15.85 -3.85 1.82
N THR A 73 -14.84 -3.77 2.71
CA THR A 73 -13.65 -4.63 2.66
C THR A 73 -13.46 -5.37 3.97
N VAL A 74 -13.30 -6.68 3.91
CA VAL A 74 -13.02 -7.50 5.09
C VAL A 74 -11.54 -7.47 5.41
N MET A 75 -11.17 -6.81 6.52
CA MET A 75 -9.77 -6.72 7.00
C MET A 75 -9.42 -7.77 8.06
N SER A 76 -10.37 -8.60 8.49
CA SER A 76 -10.15 -9.61 9.52
C SER A 76 -9.34 -10.79 9.01
N LYS A 77 -8.15 -11.02 9.58
CA LYS A 77 -7.29 -12.17 9.26
C LYS A 77 -8.04 -13.51 9.36
N ARG A 78 -8.86 -13.71 10.40
CA ARG A 78 -9.62 -14.95 10.59
C ARG A 78 -10.61 -15.20 9.45
N LYS A 79 -11.31 -14.16 8.99
CA LYS A 79 -12.26 -14.26 7.88
C LYS A 79 -11.54 -14.50 6.55
N LEU A 80 -10.41 -13.84 6.33
CA LEU A 80 -9.58 -14.04 5.12
C LEU A 80 -8.97 -15.44 5.10
N ALA A 81 -8.47 -15.94 6.24
CA ALA A 81 -7.95 -17.30 6.36
C ALA A 81 -9.01 -18.34 5.94
N LYS A 82 -10.25 -18.16 6.39
CA LYS A 82 -11.35 -19.05 5.99
C LYS A 82 -11.57 -19.09 4.49
N LEU A 83 -11.46 -17.95 3.78
CA LEU A 83 -11.58 -17.93 2.32
C LEU A 83 -10.47 -18.72 1.63
N VAL A 84 -9.25 -18.68 2.20
CA VAL A 84 -8.11 -19.45 1.67
C VAL A 84 -8.25 -20.93 1.99
N ASP A 85 -8.64 -21.27 3.21
CA ASP A 85 -8.80 -22.66 3.68
C ASP A 85 -9.94 -23.37 2.92
N ASP A 86 -11.07 -22.68 2.72
CA ASP A 86 -12.21 -23.15 1.95
C ASP A 86 -11.95 -23.14 0.42
N ARG A 87 -10.76 -22.73 -0.03
CA ARG A 87 -10.35 -22.61 -1.44
C ARG A 87 -11.27 -21.75 -2.31
N LEU A 88 -11.91 -20.75 -1.73
CA LEU A 88 -12.72 -19.75 -2.45
C LEU A 88 -11.85 -18.73 -3.17
N VAL A 89 -10.59 -18.61 -2.77
CA VAL A 89 -9.53 -17.80 -3.39
C VAL A 89 -8.29 -18.66 -3.59
N ASN A 90 -7.40 -18.26 -4.51
CA ASN A 90 -6.23 -19.07 -4.90
C ASN A 90 -5.10 -19.07 -3.86
N GLY A 91 -5.16 -18.18 -2.87
CA GLY A 91 -4.15 -18.04 -1.82
C GLY A 91 -4.13 -16.64 -1.24
N TRP A 92 -3.18 -16.37 -0.36
CA TRP A 92 -3.02 -15.08 0.29
C TRP A 92 -2.62 -13.93 -0.65
N ASP A 93 -2.12 -14.24 -1.83
CA ASP A 93 -1.76 -13.31 -2.89
C ASP A 93 -2.90 -13.10 -3.92
N ASP A 94 -4.06 -13.68 -3.69
CA ASP A 94 -5.21 -13.50 -4.57
C ASP A 94 -5.55 -12.00 -4.68
N PRO A 95 -5.67 -11.43 -5.90
CA PRO A 95 -5.94 -10.00 -6.09
C PRO A 95 -7.29 -9.53 -5.56
N ARG A 96 -8.18 -10.45 -5.20
CA ARG A 96 -9.45 -10.15 -4.52
C ARG A 96 -9.28 -9.87 -3.03
N LEU A 97 -8.14 -10.28 -2.43
CA LEU A 97 -7.86 -10.06 -1.01
C LEU A 97 -7.16 -8.72 -0.78
N PRO A 98 -7.46 -8.03 0.34
CA PRO A 98 -6.81 -6.78 0.71
C PRO A 98 -5.44 -6.99 1.40
N THR A 99 -4.77 -8.09 1.11
CA THR A 99 -3.39 -8.34 1.57
C THR A 99 -2.41 -7.51 0.73
N LEU A 100 -1.26 -7.17 1.29
CA LEU A 100 -0.22 -6.47 0.52
C LEU A 100 0.20 -7.25 -0.73
N SER A 101 0.25 -8.58 -0.64
CA SER A 101 0.54 -9.45 -1.78
C SER A 101 -0.57 -9.41 -2.84
N GLY A 102 -1.84 -9.42 -2.42
CA GLY A 102 -2.99 -9.30 -3.31
C GLY A 102 -3.06 -7.94 -3.99
N VAL A 103 -2.85 -6.86 -3.23
CA VAL A 103 -2.81 -5.48 -3.73
C VAL A 103 -1.66 -5.31 -4.73
N ARG A 104 -0.48 -5.84 -4.43
CA ARG A 104 0.66 -5.86 -5.36
C ARG A 104 0.33 -6.60 -6.65
N ARG A 105 -0.31 -7.76 -6.56
CA ARG A 105 -0.72 -8.56 -7.72
C ARG A 105 -1.79 -7.87 -8.56
N ARG A 106 -2.63 -7.03 -7.96
CA ARG A 106 -3.57 -6.14 -8.69
C ARG A 106 -2.87 -5.07 -9.51
N GLY A 107 -1.58 -4.82 -9.28
CA GLY A 107 -0.80 -3.80 -9.98
C GLY A 107 -0.69 -2.46 -9.24
N VAL A 108 -1.03 -2.41 -7.96
CA VAL A 108 -0.87 -1.20 -7.14
C VAL A 108 0.61 -1.06 -6.76
N PRO A 109 1.29 0.03 -7.13
CA PRO A 109 2.68 0.24 -6.79
C PRO A 109 2.85 0.61 -5.31
N PRO A 110 4.00 0.32 -4.68
CA PRO A 110 4.24 0.60 -3.27
C PRO A 110 4.14 2.10 -2.93
N GLU A 111 4.47 2.98 -3.86
CA GLU A 111 4.35 4.43 -3.72
C GLU A 111 2.88 4.85 -3.53
N ALA A 112 1.95 4.21 -4.26
CA ALA A 112 0.53 4.48 -4.11
C ALA A 112 0.00 4.03 -2.73
N VAL A 113 0.48 2.90 -2.21
CA VAL A 113 0.14 2.45 -0.85
C VAL A 113 0.68 3.43 0.20
N LYS A 114 1.91 3.92 0.02
CA LYS A 114 2.48 4.95 0.91
C LYS A 114 1.67 6.25 0.86
N LEU A 115 1.33 6.71 -0.33
CA LEU A 115 0.51 7.91 -0.53
C LEU A 115 -0.88 7.76 0.11
N PHE A 116 -1.50 6.60 -0.07
CA PHE A 116 -2.77 6.27 0.58
C PHE A 116 -2.68 6.37 2.11
N VAL A 117 -1.66 5.75 2.72
CA VAL A 117 -1.45 5.80 4.18
C VAL A 117 -1.15 7.22 4.66
N GLN A 118 -0.39 8.01 3.89
CA GLN A 118 -0.12 9.40 4.21
C GLN A 118 -1.39 10.26 4.20
N ARG A 119 -2.27 10.04 3.22
CA ARG A 119 -3.57 10.76 3.12
C ARG A 119 -4.53 10.37 4.23
N THR A 120 -4.53 9.11 4.60
CA THR A 120 -5.33 8.61 5.72
C THR A 120 -4.88 9.20 7.04
N GLY A 121 -3.56 9.38 7.21
CA GLY A 121 -2.96 9.88 8.44
C GLY A 121 -3.05 8.90 9.60
N VAL A 122 -2.50 9.33 10.76
CA VAL A 122 -2.55 8.59 12.02
C VAL A 122 -3.51 9.32 12.97
N SER A 123 -4.60 8.65 13.35
CA SER A 123 -5.66 9.20 14.20
C SER A 123 -6.08 8.19 15.25
N LYS A 124 -6.61 8.65 16.37
CA LYS A 124 -7.31 7.81 17.35
C LYS A 124 -8.80 7.63 17.03
N ALA A 125 -9.34 8.45 16.13
CA ALA A 125 -10.72 8.33 15.70
C ALA A 125 -10.89 7.15 14.76
N ASP A 126 -11.93 6.38 14.97
CA ASP A 126 -12.29 5.26 14.08
C ASP A 126 -12.78 5.83 12.74
N ASN A 127 -12.02 5.58 11.68
CA ASN A 127 -12.33 6.06 10.34
C ASN A 127 -12.62 4.88 9.42
N ASN A 128 -13.69 5.01 8.65
CA ASN A 128 -14.01 4.09 7.56
C ASN A 128 -13.69 4.78 6.23
N ILE A 129 -12.65 4.31 5.56
CA ILE A 129 -12.08 4.94 4.37
C ILE A 129 -12.58 4.20 3.14
N ASP A 130 -12.98 4.96 2.12
CA ASP A 130 -13.40 4.37 0.85
C ASP A 130 -12.20 3.79 0.09
N MET A 131 -12.38 2.63 -0.54
CA MET A 131 -11.39 2.01 -1.42
C MET A 131 -11.00 2.95 -2.58
N GLN A 132 -11.89 3.85 -2.99
CA GLN A 132 -11.64 4.86 -4.01
C GLN A 132 -10.40 5.69 -3.71
N VAL A 133 -10.10 5.97 -2.44
CA VAL A 133 -8.91 6.74 -2.04
C VAL A 133 -7.61 6.01 -2.43
N LEU A 134 -7.59 4.67 -2.30
CA LEU A 134 -6.46 3.87 -2.77
C LEU A 134 -6.37 3.83 -4.30
N GLU A 135 -7.53 3.74 -4.98
CA GLU A 135 -7.58 3.74 -6.44
C GLU A 135 -7.14 5.09 -7.01
N ASP A 136 -7.54 6.19 -6.40
CA ASP A 136 -7.10 7.54 -6.80
C ASP A 136 -5.61 7.76 -6.57
N ALA A 137 -5.06 7.28 -5.43
CA ALA A 137 -3.62 7.29 -5.19
C ALA A 137 -2.87 6.45 -6.22
N THR A 138 -3.43 5.30 -6.59
CA THR A 138 -2.85 4.42 -7.62
C THR A 138 -2.85 5.10 -8.98
N ARG A 139 -3.97 5.71 -9.35
CA ARG A 139 -4.10 6.47 -10.62
C ARG A 139 -3.10 7.61 -10.68
N GLU A 140 -2.96 8.39 -9.61
CA GLU A 140 -2.03 9.52 -9.55
C GLU A 140 -0.57 9.10 -9.79
N ILE A 141 -0.16 7.96 -9.21
CA ILE A 141 1.21 7.44 -9.38
C ILE A 141 1.41 6.83 -10.77
N LEU A 142 0.42 6.11 -11.30
CA LEU A 142 0.56 5.40 -12.56
C LEU A 142 0.33 6.29 -13.79
N ASP A 143 -0.60 7.24 -13.74
CA ASP A 143 -1.00 8.06 -14.89
C ASP A 143 0.19 8.74 -15.62
N PRO A 144 1.20 9.29 -14.91
CA PRO A 144 2.32 9.95 -15.59
C PRO A 144 3.37 8.98 -16.17
N VAL A 145 3.36 7.68 -15.84
CA VAL A 145 4.50 6.79 -16.13
C VAL A 145 4.15 5.55 -16.95
N VAL A 146 2.86 5.21 -17.07
CA VAL A 146 2.47 3.96 -17.76
C VAL A 146 1.75 4.22 -19.08
N PRO A 147 1.93 3.34 -20.08
CA PRO A 147 1.11 3.35 -21.29
C PRO A 147 -0.36 3.16 -20.96
N ARG A 148 -1.23 3.89 -21.64
CA ARG A 148 -2.68 3.76 -21.50
C ARG A 148 -3.22 2.70 -22.44
N ALA A 149 -4.13 1.88 -21.94
CA ALA A 149 -4.88 0.90 -22.73
C ALA A 149 -6.38 1.09 -22.54
N PHE A 150 -7.14 0.75 -23.56
CA PHE A 150 -8.58 0.66 -23.48
C PHE A 150 -8.99 -0.76 -23.12
N ALA A 151 -9.92 -0.89 -22.16
CA ALA A 151 -10.59 -2.14 -21.84
C ALA A 151 -12.10 -1.89 -21.82
N VAL A 152 -12.81 -2.54 -22.72
CA VAL A 152 -14.27 -2.44 -22.79
C VAL A 152 -14.88 -3.69 -22.19
N LEU A 153 -15.62 -3.53 -21.09
CA LEU A 153 -16.34 -4.61 -20.43
C LEU A 153 -17.75 -4.69 -21.02
N ARG A 154 -18.18 -5.91 -21.40
CA ARG A 154 -19.48 -6.16 -22.07
C ARG A 154 -19.63 -5.34 -23.36
N PRO A 155 -18.72 -5.53 -24.31
CA PRO A 155 -18.63 -4.68 -25.48
C PRO A 155 -19.86 -4.82 -26.40
N LEU A 156 -20.31 -3.68 -26.93
CA LEU A 156 -21.22 -3.65 -28.06
C LEU A 156 -20.40 -3.59 -29.35
N LYS A 157 -20.60 -4.57 -30.25
CA LYS A 157 -19.96 -4.54 -31.55
C LYS A 157 -20.69 -3.57 -32.48
N VAL A 158 -19.95 -2.60 -33.00
CA VAL A 158 -20.42 -1.66 -34.02
C VAL A 158 -19.72 -1.99 -35.34
N THR A 159 -20.46 -2.18 -36.41
CA THR A 159 -19.92 -2.48 -37.73
C THR A 159 -20.34 -1.37 -38.71
N LEU A 160 -19.37 -0.81 -39.42
CA LEU A 160 -19.61 0.15 -40.48
C LEU A 160 -20.04 -0.60 -41.75
N THR A 161 -21.24 -0.31 -42.25
CA THR A 161 -21.84 -1.00 -43.44
C THR A 161 -21.16 -0.59 -44.74
N ASP A 162 -20.58 0.63 -44.76
CA ASP A 162 -19.95 1.22 -45.94
C ASP A 162 -18.43 0.92 -46.02
N TRP A 163 -17.92 0.09 -45.08
CA TRP A 163 -16.51 -0.27 -45.07
C TRP A 163 -16.23 -1.34 -46.15
N PRO A 164 -15.20 -1.19 -46.99
CA PRO A 164 -14.87 -2.17 -48.01
C PRO A 164 -14.55 -3.54 -47.42
N ALA A 165 -15.17 -4.58 -47.96
CA ALA A 165 -14.99 -5.93 -47.44
C ALA A 165 -13.54 -6.41 -47.61
N GLY A 166 -12.92 -6.81 -46.47
CA GLY A 166 -11.54 -7.32 -46.41
C GLY A 166 -10.45 -6.25 -46.37
N GLU A 167 -10.81 -4.98 -46.37
CA GLU A 167 -9.85 -3.90 -46.17
C GLU A 167 -9.55 -3.68 -44.70
N VAL A 168 -8.25 -3.61 -44.34
CA VAL A 168 -7.78 -3.33 -43.00
C VAL A 168 -6.90 -2.09 -43.03
N GLU A 169 -7.35 -1.05 -42.41
CA GLU A 169 -6.57 0.16 -42.20
C GLU A 169 -5.87 0.10 -40.84
N THR A 170 -4.61 0.56 -40.76
CA THR A 170 -3.85 0.55 -39.53
C THR A 170 -3.56 1.97 -39.08
N PHE A 171 -4.06 2.30 -37.90
CA PHE A 171 -3.84 3.63 -37.27
C PHE A 171 -2.70 3.57 -36.28
N GLU A 172 -1.79 4.54 -36.38
CA GLU A 172 -0.76 4.72 -35.40
C GLU A 172 -1.24 5.71 -34.34
N VAL A 173 -1.33 5.26 -33.08
CA VAL A 173 -1.82 6.08 -31.98
C VAL A 173 -0.80 6.12 -30.86
N PRO A 174 -0.62 7.29 -30.17
CA PRO A 174 0.28 7.38 -29.04
C PRO A 174 -0.18 6.49 -27.90
N THR A 175 0.76 5.81 -27.24
CA THR A 175 0.46 5.00 -26.05
C THR A 175 0.10 5.85 -24.84
N HIS A 176 0.53 7.13 -24.82
CA HIS A 176 0.18 8.09 -23.80
C HIS A 176 0.04 9.50 -24.38
N PRO A 177 -1.06 10.24 -24.13
CA PRO A 177 -1.33 11.51 -24.78
C PRO A 177 -0.36 12.63 -24.40
N LYS A 178 0.29 12.55 -23.22
CA LYS A 178 1.21 13.57 -22.69
C LYS A 178 2.68 13.11 -22.67
N ARG A 179 2.96 11.89 -23.10
CA ARG A 179 4.29 11.25 -22.97
C ARG A 179 4.66 10.58 -24.30
N PRO A 180 5.07 11.35 -25.31
CA PRO A 180 5.45 10.80 -26.63
C PRO A 180 6.62 9.81 -26.55
N GLU A 181 7.48 9.93 -25.52
CA GLU A 181 8.60 9.02 -25.27
C GLU A 181 8.17 7.57 -24.94
N LEU A 182 6.90 7.35 -24.57
CA LEU A 182 6.36 6.00 -24.37
C LEU A 182 6.01 5.28 -25.69
N GLY A 183 6.21 5.98 -26.81
CA GLY A 183 6.02 5.43 -28.14
C GLY A 183 4.57 5.37 -28.61
N THR A 184 4.38 4.66 -29.72
CA THR A 184 3.08 4.50 -30.38
C THR A 184 2.70 3.02 -30.44
N ARG A 185 1.44 2.75 -30.74
CA ARG A 185 0.90 1.42 -31.01
C ARG A 185 0.10 1.43 -32.32
N GLN A 186 0.11 0.31 -33.01
CA GLN A 186 -0.66 0.09 -34.22
C GLN A 186 -2.04 -0.47 -33.84
N LEU A 187 -3.10 0.17 -34.32
CA LEU A 187 -4.49 -0.29 -34.17
C LEU A 187 -5.04 -0.66 -35.53
N PRO A 188 -5.17 -1.97 -35.83
CA PRO A 188 -5.85 -2.41 -37.03
C PRO A 188 -7.35 -2.19 -36.94
N PHE A 189 -7.97 -1.72 -38.01
CA PHE A 189 -9.39 -1.49 -38.13
C PHE A 189 -9.93 -2.13 -39.41
N ASP A 190 -10.90 -3.01 -39.27
CA ASP A 190 -11.52 -3.80 -40.32
C ASP A 190 -12.98 -3.38 -40.59
N GLY A 191 -13.37 -2.19 -40.21
CA GLY A 191 -14.75 -1.71 -40.24
C GLY A 191 -15.57 -2.11 -39.01
N SER A 192 -14.99 -2.82 -38.03
CA SER A 192 -15.66 -3.19 -36.77
C SER A 192 -14.94 -2.60 -35.58
N LEU A 193 -15.69 -2.10 -34.61
CA LEU A 193 -15.17 -1.63 -33.34
C LEU A 193 -16.05 -2.11 -32.17
N TYR A 194 -15.48 -2.08 -30.97
CA TYR A 194 -16.17 -2.44 -29.75
C TYR A 194 -16.21 -1.25 -28.80
N ILE A 195 -17.42 -0.87 -28.33
CA ILE A 195 -17.69 0.26 -27.46
C ILE A 195 -18.43 -0.17 -26.20
#